data_88c383f8114a7bb1fddc3f6fcf135648
#
_entry.id   88c383f8114a7bb1fddc3f6fcf135648
#
_cell.length_a   1.000
_cell.length_b   1.000
_cell.length_c   1.000
_cell.angle_alpha   90.00
_cell.angle_beta   90.00
_cell.angle_gamma   90.00
#
_symmetry.space_group_name_H-M   'P 1'
#
loop_
_entity.id
_entity.type
_entity.pdbx_description
1 polymer ?
#
loop_
_entity_poly.entity_id
_entity_poly.type
_entity_poly.pdbx_seq_one_letter_code
_entity_poly.pdbx_strand_id
1 'polypeptide(L)'
;MRRSIIIIALCLFAVLPIIAQGQNKHKGSFNHDEFRKKMELFITEEAGLSPEDAQKFFPIFREMKEKQMKLGHKIKKLKKDPLDDDDDDDDDDDDKDEDEWAEAVIEIEEIKVKQAQIGETYIKRLCKIISGEKVFKALKAEDTFHRQILKNFRKEDR
;
A
#
# COMPACT_ATOMS: atom_id res chain seq x y z
N MET A 1 -36.07 17.89 -50.05
CA MET A 1 -35.57 19.28 -50.11
C MET A 1 -34.83 19.54 -48.84
N ARG A 2 -33.55 19.52 -48.95
CA ARG A 2 -32.57 20.58 -48.64
C ARG A 2 -32.34 20.71 -47.12
N ARG A 3 -31.22 20.15 -46.68
CA ARG A 3 -29.95 20.90 -46.47
C ARG A 3 -29.96 21.70 -45.20
N SER A 4 -29.33 21.18 -44.22
CA SER A 4 -28.50 21.90 -43.26
C SER A 4 -27.58 20.86 -42.64
N ILE A 5 -26.53 20.53 -43.20
CA ILE A 5 -25.20 21.14 -43.15
C ILE A 5 -24.91 21.49 -41.69
N ILE A 6 -24.33 20.53 -40.94
CA ILE A 6 -22.89 20.37 -40.78
C ILE A 6 -22.20 21.71 -40.60
N ILE A 7 -22.12 22.10 -39.35
CA ILE A 7 -20.96 22.83 -38.85
C ILE A 7 -20.50 22.09 -37.61
N ILE A 8 -19.87 20.95 -37.86
CA ILE A 8 -18.89 20.44 -36.93
C ILE A 8 -17.69 21.34 -37.09
N ALA A 9 -17.68 22.34 -36.28
CA ALA A 9 -16.51 23.17 -36.13
C ALA A 9 -15.37 22.30 -35.65
N LEU A 10 -14.48 22.13 -36.48
CA LEU A 10 -13.09 21.78 -36.34
C LEU A 10 -12.46 22.64 -35.24
N CYS A 11 -12.60 22.25 -34.00
CA CYS A 11 -11.68 22.68 -32.98
C CYS A 11 -10.47 21.77 -33.02
N LEU A 12 -9.69 22.05 -34.01
CA LEU A 12 -8.34 21.55 -34.14
C LEU A 12 -7.51 22.08 -33.01
N PHE A 13 -7.35 21.27 -32.11
CA PHE A 13 -6.28 20.89 -31.28
C PHE A 13 -4.91 21.18 -31.84
N ALA A 14 -4.35 22.23 -31.44
CA ALA A 14 -2.93 22.45 -31.42
C ALA A 14 -2.53 22.75 -29.99
N VAL A 15 -2.44 21.70 -29.18
CA VAL A 15 -1.66 21.77 -27.94
C VAL A 15 -0.84 20.52 -27.84
N LEU A 16 0.27 20.53 -28.48
CA LEU A 16 1.40 19.73 -28.09
C LEU A 16 2.26 20.58 -27.14
N PRO A 17 2.28 20.28 -25.87
CA PRO A 17 3.48 20.57 -25.13
C PRO A 17 4.41 19.38 -25.32
N ILE A 18 5.41 19.59 -26.10
CA ILE A 18 6.65 18.85 -26.02
C ILE A 18 7.17 19.02 -24.62
N ILE A 19 6.94 18.05 -23.79
CA ILE A 19 7.72 17.90 -22.56
C ILE A 19 8.83 16.92 -22.89
N ALA A 20 9.86 17.45 -23.53
CA ALA A 20 11.18 16.88 -23.41
C ALA A 20 11.66 17.23 -22.00
N GLN A 21 11.38 16.38 -21.04
CA GLN A 21 11.99 16.48 -19.74
C GLN A 21 12.93 15.32 -19.53
N GLY A 22 14.17 15.72 -19.33
CA GLY A 22 15.34 14.92 -19.16
C GLY A 22 15.14 13.79 -18.16
N GLN A 23 15.59 12.63 -18.57
CA GLN A 23 15.79 11.49 -17.71
C GLN A 23 16.87 11.80 -16.68
N ASN A 24 16.49 12.40 -15.57
CA ASN A 24 17.28 12.31 -14.36
C ASN A 24 17.06 10.90 -13.81
N LYS A 25 18.03 10.03 -14.06
CA LYS A 25 18.21 8.78 -13.30
C LYS A 25 18.55 9.13 -11.84
N HIS A 26 17.56 9.56 -11.09
CA HIS A 26 17.63 9.46 -9.66
C HIS A 26 17.41 7.97 -9.30
N LYS A 27 18.42 7.36 -8.69
CA LYS A 27 18.27 6.12 -7.90
C LYS A 27 17.02 6.32 -7.05
N GLY A 28 15.97 5.58 -7.37
CA GLY A 28 14.63 5.87 -6.89
C GLY A 28 14.53 5.70 -5.39
N SER A 29 14.51 6.80 -4.69
CA SER A 29 13.89 6.85 -3.37
C SER A 29 12.44 6.38 -3.55
N PHE A 30 12.05 5.32 -2.85
CA PHE A 30 10.68 4.81 -2.88
C PHE A 30 9.72 5.92 -2.43
N ASN A 31 8.90 6.43 -3.35
CA ASN A 31 7.95 7.49 -3.05
C ASN A 31 6.65 6.88 -2.51
N HIS A 32 6.48 6.93 -1.19
CA HIS A 32 5.31 6.41 -0.50
C HIS A 32 3.99 7.03 -0.98
N ASP A 33 3.99 8.31 -1.31
CA ASP A 33 2.78 9.00 -1.76
C ASP A 33 2.37 8.57 -3.17
N GLU A 34 3.35 8.40 -4.05
CA GLU A 34 3.11 7.90 -5.40
C GLU A 34 2.63 6.44 -5.38
N PHE A 35 3.27 5.61 -4.56
CA PHE A 35 2.86 4.23 -4.35
C PHE A 35 1.41 4.14 -3.85
N ARG A 36 1.07 4.92 -2.82
CA ARG A 36 -0.29 4.97 -2.27
C ARG A 36 -1.31 5.39 -3.31
N LYS A 37 -1.04 6.44 -4.07
CA LYS A 37 -1.93 6.92 -5.14
C LYS A 37 -2.17 5.84 -6.21
N LYS A 38 -1.12 5.14 -6.64
CA LYS A 38 -1.23 4.04 -7.61
C LYS A 38 -2.08 2.89 -7.06
N MET A 39 -1.86 2.54 -5.79
CA MET A 39 -2.64 1.49 -5.12
C MET A 39 -4.12 1.88 -4.99
N GLU A 40 -4.42 3.10 -4.55
CA GLU A 40 -5.80 3.58 -4.40
C GLU A 40 -6.52 3.64 -5.75
N LEU A 41 -5.85 4.05 -6.82
CA LEU A 41 -6.40 4.03 -8.17
C LEU A 41 -6.71 2.59 -8.61
N PHE A 42 -5.76 1.69 -8.45
CA PHE A 42 -5.93 0.28 -8.80
C PHE A 42 -7.09 -0.36 -8.03
N ILE A 43 -7.18 -0.11 -6.72
CA ILE A 43 -8.30 -0.60 -5.88
C ILE A 43 -9.63 -0.02 -6.38
N THR A 44 -9.68 1.26 -6.73
CA THR A 44 -10.89 1.93 -7.22
C THR A 44 -11.40 1.27 -8.50
N GLU A 45 -10.51 0.99 -9.44
CA GLU A 45 -10.84 0.35 -10.72
C GLU A 45 -11.30 -1.10 -10.54
N GLU A 46 -10.51 -1.91 -9.84
CA GLU A 46 -10.79 -3.34 -9.66
C GLU A 46 -12.02 -3.62 -8.79
N ALA A 47 -12.28 -2.81 -7.79
CA ALA A 47 -13.45 -2.97 -6.93
C ALA A 47 -14.71 -2.27 -7.46
N GLY A 48 -14.58 -1.47 -8.53
CA GLY A 48 -15.67 -0.69 -9.10
C GLY A 48 -16.22 0.33 -8.08
N LEU A 49 -15.32 1.01 -7.35
CA LEU A 49 -15.73 2.05 -6.40
C LEU A 49 -16.17 3.29 -7.17
N SER A 50 -17.37 3.79 -6.87
CA SER A 50 -17.75 5.13 -7.33
C SER A 50 -16.91 6.20 -6.63
N PRO A 51 -16.83 7.42 -7.15
CA PRO A 51 -16.14 8.52 -6.46
C PRO A 51 -16.64 8.72 -5.02
N GLU A 52 -17.93 8.54 -4.80
CA GLU A 52 -18.55 8.64 -3.47
C GLU A 52 -18.12 7.49 -2.55
N ASP A 53 -18.08 6.24 -3.07
CA ASP A 53 -17.60 5.10 -2.32
C ASP A 53 -16.12 5.25 -1.95
N ALA A 54 -15.29 5.67 -2.90
CA ALA A 54 -13.86 5.89 -2.69
C ALA A 54 -13.60 6.95 -1.62
N GLN A 55 -14.36 8.05 -1.64
CA GLN A 55 -14.26 9.11 -0.64
C GLN A 55 -14.56 8.62 0.78
N LYS A 56 -15.50 7.68 0.93
CA LYS A 56 -15.86 7.08 2.23
C LYS A 56 -14.91 5.96 2.63
N PHE A 57 -14.45 5.16 1.66
CA PHE A 57 -13.63 3.97 1.88
C PHE A 57 -12.20 4.30 2.29
N PHE A 58 -11.47 5.12 1.49
CA PHE A 58 -10.04 5.29 1.67
C PHE A 58 -9.62 5.93 3.00
N PRO A 59 -10.33 6.88 3.61
CA PRO A 59 -9.94 7.38 4.92
C PRO A 59 -9.89 6.29 6.00
N ILE A 60 -10.90 5.42 6.01
CA ILE A 60 -11.00 4.32 6.98
C ILE A 60 -9.98 3.22 6.67
N PHE A 61 -9.81 2.91 5.39
CA PHE A 61 -8.83 1.93 4.93
C PHE A 61 -7.40 2.36 5.28
N ARG A 62 -7.05 3.63 5.06
CA ARG A 62 -5.73 4.18 5.42
C ARG A 62 -5.48 4.13 6.93
N GLU A 63 -6.46 4.51 7.73
CA GLU A 63 -6.36 4.44 9.19
C GLU A 63 -6.09 3.00 9.67
N MET A 64 -6.79 2.03 9.10
CA MET A 64 -6.55 0.60 9.36
C MET A 64 -5.11 0.21 9.04
N LYS A 65 -4.65 0.54 7.83
CA LYS A 65 -3.29 0.19 7.37
C LYS A 65 -2.21 0.84 8.21
N GLU A 66 -2.38 2.10 8.59
CA GLU A 66 -1.45 2.80 9.46
C GLU A 66 -1.30 2.12 10.82
N LYS A 67 -2.43 1.72 11.44
CA LYS A 67 -2.40 1.01 12.72
C LYS A 67 -1.73 -0.36 12.60
N GLN A 68 -2.04 -1.11 11.54
CA GLN A 68 -1.41 -2.41 11.28
C GLN A 68 0.09 -2.26 11.01
N MET A 69 0.49 -1.23 10.26
CA MET A 69 1.89 -0.95 9.95
C MET A 69 2.70 -0.59 11.20
N LYS A 70 2.14 0.22 12.13
CA LYS A 70 2.79 0.53 13.41
C LYS A 70 3.09 -0.74 14.22
N LEU A 71 2.17 -1.69 14.22
CA LEU A 71 2.39 -2.99 14.86
C LEU A 71 3.41 -3.85 14.09
N GLY A 72 3.40 -3.78 12.76
CA GLY A 72 4.40 -4.45 11.92
C GLY A 72 5.82 -3.97 12.18
N HIS A 73 5.99 -2.67 12.45
CA HIS A 73 7.31 -2.13 12.84
C HIS A 73 7.79 -2.68 14.19
N LYS A 74 6.88 -2.92 15.16
CA LYS A 74 7.24 -3.57 16.41
C LYS A 74 7.72 -5.00 16.20
N ILE A 75 6.99 -5.78 15.39
CA ILE A 75 7.41 -7.14 15.00
C ILE A 75 8.80 -7.11 14.34
N LYS A 76 9.05 -6.14 13.45
CA LYS A 76 10.34 -6.02 12.78
C LYS A 76 11.48 -5.75 13.78
N LYS A 77 11.24 -4.92 14.80
CA LYS A 77 12.22 -4.66 15.87
C LYS A 77 12.51 -5.91 16.70
N LEU A 78 11.46 -6.67 17.07
CA LEU A 78 11.62 -7.90 17.84
C LEU A 78 12.33 -9.02 17.06
N LYS A 79 12.28 -8.95 15.72
CA LYS A 79 12.96 -9.91 14.83
C LYS A 79 14.38 -9.49 14.46
N LYS A 80 14.80 -8.29 14.83
CA LYS A 80 16.15 -7.83 14.54
C LYS A 80 17.08 -8.58 15.47
N ASP A 81 17.96 -9.40 14.89
CA ASP A 81 19.02 -10.07 15.64
C ASP A 81 19.94 -8.99 16.22
N PRO A 82 20.31 -9.05 17.50
CA PRO A 82 21.31 -8.17 18.05
C PRO A 82 22.65 -8.23 17.32
N LEU A 83 22.91 -9.33 16.58
CA LEU A 83 24.13 -9.48 15.76
C LEU A 83 24.06 -8.78 14.39
N ASP A 84 22.89 -8.27 13.98
CA ASP A 84 22.70 -7.53 12.71
C ASP A 84 22.91 -6.01 12.86
N ASP A 85 23.36 -5.51 13.99
CA ASP A 85 23.77 -4.11 14.11
C ASP A 85 25.16 -3.93 13.46
N ASP A 86 25.18 -3.38 12.22
CA ASP A 86 26.37 -2.91 11.50
C ASP A 86 27.08 -1.71 12.19
N ASP A 87 26.82 -1.46 13.45
CA ASP A 87 27.50 -0.44 14.22
C ASP A 87 28.55 -1.14 15.11
N ASP A 88 29.79 -1.06 14.61
CA ASP A 88 31.04 -1.31 15.35
C ASP A 88 31.02 -0.53 16.67
N ASP A 89 30.64 -1.14 17.77
CA ASP A 89 31.18 -0.75 19.08
C ASP A 89 30.78 -1.78 20.16
N ASP A 90 31.83 -2.38 20.71
CA ASP A 90 31.99 -2.99 22.03
C ASP A 90 31.31 -4.34 22.34
N ASP A 91 32.23 -5.31 22.45
CA ASP A 91 32.21 -6.56 23.20
C ASP A 91 31.36 -6.52 24.48
N ASP A 92 30.10 -6.89 24.39
CA ASP A 92 29.41 -7.55 25.48
C ASP A 92 28.62 -8.72 24.86
N ASP A 93 29.22 -9.92 24.93
CA ASP A 93 28.57 -11.21 24.75
C ASP A 93 27.47 -11.38 25.82
N ASP A 94 26.39 -10.62 25.70
CA ASP A 94 25.16 -10.90 26.43
C ASP A 94 24.49 -12.08 25.71
N ASP A 95 24.82 -13.30 26.14
CA ASP A 95 24.02 -14.49 25.91
C ASP A 95 22.57 -14.16 26.30
N LYS A 96 21.74 -13.77 25.33
CA LYS A 96 20.31 -13.62 25.59
C LYS A 96 19.81 -14.96 26.10
N ASP A 97 19.31 -14.96 27.32
CA ASP A 97 18.73 -16.14 27.98
C ASP A 97 17.65 -16.72 27.02
N GLU A 98 17.56 -18.06 26.95
CA GLU A 98 16.51 -18.75 26.17
C GLU A 98 15.11 -18.21 26.46
N ASP A 99 14.90 -17.69 27.67
CA ASP A 99 13.64 -17.06 28.10
C ASP A 99 13.32 -15.78 27.28
N GLU A 100 14.32 -14.94 26.93
CA GLU A 100 14.11 -13.73 26.14
C GLU A 100 13.65 -14.04 24.70
N TRP A 101 14.20 -15.09 24.10
CA TRP A 101 13.74 -15.54 22.78
C TRP A 101 12.30 -16.06 22.82
N ALA A 102 11.95 -16.80 23.85
CA ALA A 102 10.59 -17.30 24.06
C ALA A 102 9.60 -16.14 24.25
N GLU A 103 9.95 -15.14 25.06
CA GLU A 103 9.14 -13.94 25.27
C GLU A 103 8.96 -13.14 23.95
N ALA A 104 10.04 -12.94 23.18
CA ALA A 104 9.97 -12.25 21.90
C ALA A 104 9.04 -12.96 20.90
N VAL A 105 9.10 -14.29 20.83
CA VAL A 105 8.21 -15.07 19.95
C VAL A 105 6.75 -14.92 20.39
N ILE A 106 6.48 -15.01 21.70
CA ILE A 106 5.12 -14.83 22.25
C ILE A 106 4.61 -13.42 21.94
N GLU A 107 5.41 -12.39 22.18
CA GLU A 107 5.03 -10.99 21.90
C GLU A 107 4.73 -10.78 20.40
N ILE A 108 5.53 -11.37 19.52
CA ILE A 108 5.27 -11.32 18.07
C ILE A 108 3.88 -11.89 17.73
N GLU A 109 3.52 -13.04 18.29
CA GLU A 109 2.22 -13.66 18.04
C GLU A 109 1.06 -12.81 18.61
N GLU A 110 1.23 -12.25 19.80
CA GLU A 110 0.25 -11.32 20.36
C GLU A 110 0.04 -10.08 19.48
N ILE A 111 1.12 -9.52 18.93
CA ILE A 111 1.03 -8.38 18.00
C ILE A 111 0.28 -8.78 16.73
N LYS A 112 0.51 -9.98 16.19
CA LYS A 112 -0.24 -10.48 15.03
C LYS A 112 -1.74 -10.62 15.32
N VAL A 113 -2.08 -11.11 16.51
CA VAL A 113 -3.49 -11.16 16.95
C VAL A 113 -4.10 -9.75 17.01
N LYS A 114 -3.38 -8.78 17.57
CA LYS A 114 -3.82 -7.37 17.58
C LYS A 114 -4.00 -6.79 16.18
N GLN A 115 -3.10 -7.12 15.23
CA GLN A 115 -3.25 -6.71 13.83
C GLN A 115 -4.51 -7.30 13.17
N ALA A 116 -4.80 -8.57 13.44
CA ALA A 116 -6.00 -9.23 12.93
C ALA A 116 -7.30 -8.60 13.51
N GLN A 117 -7.32 -8.30 14.81
CA GLN A 117 -8.44 -7.64 15.47
C GLN A 117 -8.70 -6.22 14.92
N ILE A 118 -7.63 -5.46 14.64
CA ILE A 118 -7.74 -4.17 13.96
C ILE A 118 -8.38 -4.38 12.57
N GLY A 119 -7.87 -5.33 11.79
CA GLY A 119 -8.42 -5.65 10.47
C GLY A 119 -9.92 -5.95 10.54
N GLU A 120 -10.32 -6.86 11.42
CA GLU A 120 -11.72 -7.23 11.62
C GLU A 120 -12.60 -6.01 11.97
N THR A 121 -12.15 -5.19 12.93
CA THR A 121 -12.89 -4.00 13.38
C THR A 121 -13.13 -3.01 12.24
N TYR A 122 -12.09 -2.73 11.45
CA TYR A 122 -12.18 -1.77 10.35
C TYR A 122 -12.96 -2.32 9.15
N ILE A 123 -12.83 -3.62 8.84
CA ILE A 123 -13.63 -4.26 7.79
C ILE A 123 -15.11 -4.21 8.15
N LYS A 124 -15.49 -4.52 9.40
CA LYS A 124 -16.87 -4.36 9.87
C LYS A 124 -17.38 -2.92 9.72
N ARG A 125 -16.52 -1.93 9.96
CA ARG A 125 -16.86 -0.51 9.77
C ARG A 125 -17.03 -0.17 8.28
N LEU A 126 -16.15 -0.67 7.41
CA LEU A 126 -16.24 -0.48 5.96
C LEU A 126 -17.52 -1.09 5.37
N CYS A 127 -17.90 -2.30 5.80
CA CYS A 127 -19.12 -2.97 5.36
C CYS A 127 -20.42 -2.25 5.80
N LYS A 128 -20.35 -1.31 6.74
CA LYS A 128 -21.50 -0.47 7.11
C LYS A 128 -21.70 0.75 6.21
N ILE A 129 -20.69 1.14 5.45
CA ILE A 129 -20.69 2.37 4.65
C ILE A 129 -20.74 2.14 3.15
N ILE A 130 -20.22 0.99 2.68
CA ILE A 130 -20.33 0.51 1.29
C ILE A 130 -20.69 -0.96 1.28
N SER A 131 -21.10 -1.51 0.13
CA SER A 131 -21.49 -2.92 0.03
C SER A 131 -20.33 -3.86 0.37
N GLY A 132 -20.64 -4.98 1.03
CA GLY A 132 -19.63 -5.99 1.37
C GLY A 132 -18.92 -6.57 0.14
N GLU A 133 -19.60 -6.65 -1.02
CA GLU A 133 -18.99 -7.04 -2.28
C GLU A 133 -17.87 -6.11 -2.69
N LYS A 134 -18.09 -4.80 -2.61
CA LYS A 134 -17.07 -3.79 -2.94
C LYS A 134 -15.91 -3.84 -1.96
N VAL A 135 -16.18 -4.02 -0.66
CA VAL A 135 -15.12 -4.20 0.35
C VAL A 135 -14.28 -5.44 0.02
N PHE A 136 -14.91 -6.58 -0.28
CA PHE A 136 -14.21 -7.81 -0.65
C PHE A 136 -13.33 -7.62 -1.89
N LYS A 137 -13.87 -7.00 -2.94
CA LYS A 137 -13.12 -6.71 -4.16
C LYS A 137 -11.95 -5.76 -3.90
N ALA A 138 -12.13 -4.75 -3.06
CA ALA A 138 -11.08 -3.80 -2.70
C ALA A 138 -9.91 -4.48 -1.96
N LEU A 139 -10.20 -5.35 -1.01
CA LEU A 139 -9.16 -6.12 -0.29
C LEU A 139 -8.43 -7.08 -1.24
N LYS A 140 -9.17 -7.77 -2.14
CA LYS A 140 -8.56 -8.62 -3.16
C LYS A 140 -7.69 -7.83 -4.14
N ALA A 141 -8.11 -6.63 -4.52
CA ALA A 141 -7.34 -5.73 -5.38
C ALA A 141 -6.04 -5.29 -4.69
N GLU A 142 -6.09 -4.93 -3.43
CA GLU A 142 -4.89 -4.62 -2.64
C GLU A 142 -3.87 -5.77 -2.68
N ASP A 143 -4.30 -7.00 -2.36
CA ASP A 143 -3.43 -8.18 -2.40
C ASP A 143 -2.83 -8.40 -3.80
N THR A 144 -3.63 -8.17 -4.84
CA THR A 144 -3.19 -8.31 -6.23
C THR A 144 -2.15 -7.25 -6.57
N PHE A 145 -2.36 -6.00 -6.18
CA PHE A 145 -1.42 -4.91 -6.37
C PHE A 145 -0.07 -5.22 -5.74
N HIS A 146 -0.05 -5.63 -4.48
CA HIS A 146 1.19 -5.99 -3.78
C HIS A 146 1.94 -7.13 -4.49
N ARG A 147 1.23 -8.17 -4.93
CA ARG A 147 1.85 -9.26 -5.69
C ARG A 147 2.43 -8.82 -7.04
N GLN A 148 1.78 -7.90 -7.73
CA GLN A 148 2.29 -7.37 -9.01
C GLN A 148 3.57 -6.55 -8.80
N ILE A 149 3.60 -5.69 -7.79
CA ILE A 149 4.78 -4.91 -7.44
C ILE A 149 5.97 -5.83 -7.13
N LEU A 150 5.78 -6.85 -6.30
CA LEU A 150 6.84 -7.81 -5.97
C LEU A 150 7.35 -8.57 -7.20
N LYS A 151 6.48 -8.90 -8.15
CA LYS A 151 6.89 -9.55 -9.42
C LYS A 151 7.72 -8.63 -10.29
N ASN A 152 7.41 -7.32 -10.30
CA ASN A 152 8.14 -6.35 -11.11
C ASN A 152 9.56 -6.14 -10.55
N PHE A 153 9.72 -5.99 -9.25
CA PHE A 153 11.04 -5.90 -8.63
C PHE A 153 11.92 -7.11 -8.96
N ARG A 154 11.38 -8.33 -8.90
CA ARG A 154 12.16 -9.54 -9.25
C ARG A 154 12.57 -9.64 -10.72
N LYS A 155 11.91 -8.90 -11.63
CA LYS A 155 12.27 -8.88 -13.05
C LYS A 155 13.36 -7.87 -13.36
N GLU A 156 13.43 -6.78 -12.59
CA GLU A 156 14.45 -5.74 -12.74
C GLU A 156 15.82 -6.19 -12.21
N ASP A 157 15.85 -7.15 -11.29
CA ASP A 157 17.08 -7.72 -10.69
C ASP A 157 17.70 -8.87 -11.52
N ARG A 158 17.14 -9.18 -12.70
CA ARG A 158 17.66 -10.22 -13.61
C ARG A 158 18.21 -9.63 -14.89
#